data_5fe0d960f8808e491ab70ff0c60cf019
#
_entry.id   5fe0d960f8808e491ab70ff0c60cf019
#
_cell.length_a   1.000
_cell.length_b   1.000
_cell.length_c   1.000
_cell.angle_alpha   90.00
_cell.angle_beta   90.00
_cell.angle_gamma   90.00
#
_symmetry.space_group_name_H-M   'P 1'
#
loop_
_entity.id
_entity.type
_entity.pdbx_description
1 polymer ?
#
loop_
_entity_poly.entity_id
_entity_poly.type
_entity_poly.pdbx_seq_one_letter_code
_entity_poly.pdbx_strand_id
1 'polypeptide(L)'
;EYTTLNNGLKMPLEGFGVFQVRDKEECRQSVLEAIKAGYRLIDTAASYTNEDAVGEAVREAIREGICTREELFITSKMWVQDMKDYDSAKKAIDASLEKTGLEYLDLYLLHQAMGDYFSAYRAMEDAYKEGKLKAIGVSNFYPHTLVNFCSVVEITPAVNQVELHPFFTQPHALEIMNEYHIQAEAWAPLGGGRYDAFNNEVLKEIAEKHNKSIGQVMLRWNVQRGVVVIPKSTHVERIKENMDIWDFTLSEEEMHQISSLDKGYVGTAVKHFDTDFVKMVVSRKIHD
;
A
#
# COMPACT_ATOMS: atom_id res chain seq x y z
N GLU A 1 -13.58 8.14 -2.51
CA GLU A 1 -12.90 9.43 -2.24
C GLU A 1 -11.44 9.36 -2.69
N TYR A 2 -10.79 10.55 -2.84
CA TYR A 2 -9.45 10.68 -3.41
C TYR A 2 -8.62 11.67 -2.60
N THR A 3 -7.32 11.42 -2.52
CA THR A 3 -6.32 12.39 -2.12
C THR A 3 -5.58 12.93 -3.34
N THR A 4 -4.82 14.02 -3.18
CA THR A 4 -3.96 14.57 -4.22
C THR A 4 -2.52 14.43 -3.79
N LEU A 5 -1.72 13.68 -4.56
CA LEU A 5 -0.30 13.50 -4.32
C LEU A 5 0.48 14.79 -4.58
N ASN A 6 1.72 14.86 -4.10
CA ASN A 6 2.60 16.03 -4.25
C ASN A 6 2.93 16.41 -5.71
N ASN A 7 2.72 15.50 -6.65
CA ASN A 7 2.85 15.74 -8.09
C ASN A 7 1.51 16.08 -8.79
N GLY A 8 0.42 16.23 -8.04
CA GLY A 8 -0.92 16.55 -8.54
C GLY A 8 -1.78 15.36 -8.96
N LEU A 9 -1.23 14.15 -8.98
CA LEU A 9 -1.98 12.95 -9.34
C LEU A 9 -3.05 12.64 -8.28
N LYS A 10 -4.25 12.25 -8.71
CA LYS A 10 -5.33 11.82 -7.82
C LYS A 10 -5.16 10.34 -7.48
N MET A 11 -5.14 10.02 -6.20
CA MET A 11 -5.03 8.66 -5.66
C MET A 11 -6.29 8.32 -4.85
N PRO A 12 -6.95 7.17 -5.08
CA PRO A 12 -8.05 6.73 -4.22
C PRO A 12 -7.59 6.58 -2.76
N LEU A 13 -8.43 6.99 -1.81
CA LEU A 13 -8.15 6.81 -0.37
C LEU A 13 -8.32 5.35 0.08
N GLU A 14 -8.98 4.55 -0.73
CA GLU A 14 -9.18 3.13 -0.48
C GLU A 14 -8.81 2.32 -1.71
N GLY A 15 -7.99 1.30 -1.48
CA GLY A 15 -7.53 0.38 -2.50
C GLY A 15 -7.66 -1.08 -2.06
N PHE A 16 -7.24 -1.96 -2.91
CA PHE A 16 -7.29 -3.40 -2.73
C PHE A 16 -5.88 -4.01 -2.84
N GLY A 17 -5.43 -4.69 -1.78
CA GLY A 17 -4.14 -5.36 -1.72
C GLY A 17 -4.23 -6.85 -2.06
N VAL A 18 -3.17 -7.40 -2.66
CA VAL A 18 -3.09 -8.82 -3.04
C VAL A 18 -1.93 -9.58 -2.37
N PHE A 19 -1.38 -9.04 -1.30
CA PHE A 19 -0.32 -9.73 -0.56
C PHE A 19 -0.78 -11.11 -0.08
N GLN A 20 0.05 -12.15 -0.26
CA GLN A 20 -0.21 -13.56 0.07
C GLN A 20 -1.36 -14.23 -0.72
N VAL A 21 -1.90 -13.62 -1.75
CA VAL A 21 -2.75 -14.32 -2.71
C VAL A 21 -1.85 -14.98 -3.75
N ARG A 22 -1.46 -16.24 -3.49
CA ARG A 22 -0.45 -16.96 -4.25
C ARG A 22 -1.00 -17.67 -5.48
N ASP A 23 -2.22 -18.16 -5.40
CA ASP A 23 -2.90 -18.74 -6.55
C ASP A 23 -3.27 -17.63 -7.53
N LYS A 24 -2.83 -17.75 -8.76
CA LYS A 24 -2.98 -16.71 -9.78
C LYS A 24 -4.43 -16.52 -10.22
N GLU A 25 -5.18 -17.60 -10.30
CA GLU A 25 -6.59 -17.51 -10.67
C GLU A 25 -7.41 -16.89 -9.53
N GLU A 26 -7.15 -17.28 -8.28
CA GLU A 26 -7.76 -16.65 -7.11
C GLU A 26 -7.40 -15.15 -7.03
N CYS A 27 -6.15 -14.79 -7.34
CA CYS A 27 -5.71 -13.40 -7.39
C CYS A 27 -6.44 -12.62 -8.48
N ARG A 28 -6.45 -13.12 -9.71
CA ARG A 28 -7.16 -12.51 -10.84
C ARG A 28 -8.64 -12.30 -10.52
N GLN A 29 -9.29 -13.34 -10.02
CA GLN A 29 -10.71 -13.28 -9.67
C GLN A 29 -10.98 -12.27 -8.55
N SER A 30 -10.16 -12.25 -7.49
CA SER A 30 -10.31 -11.31 -6.37
C SER A 30 -10.15 -9.85 -6.81
N VAL A 31 -9.18 -9.57 -7.68
CA VAL A 31 -8.97 -8.23 -8.25
C VAL A 31 -10.15 -7.82 -9.14
N LEU A 32 -10.64 -8.72 -9.98
CA LEU A 32 -11.79 -8.44 -10.84
C LEU A 32 -13.04 -8.13 -10.01
N GLU A 33 -13.31 -8.91 -8.96
CA GLU A 33 -14.43 -8.67 -8.03
C GLU A 33 -14.25 -7.35 -7.25
N ALA A 34 -13.02 -6.99 -6.87
CA ALA A 34 -12.74 -5.70 -6.25
C ALA A 34 -13.07 -4.54 -7.22
N ILE A 35 -12.63 -4.62 -8.48
CA ILE A 35 -12.95 -3.59 -9.49
C ILE A 35 -14.46 -3.50 -9.72
N LYS A 36 -15.18 -4.63 -9.79
CA LYS A 36 -16.64 -4.68 -9.89
C LYS A 36 -17.33 -4.05 -8.68
N ALA A 37 -16.77 -4.22 -7.48
CA ALA A 37 -17.26 -3.62 -6.25
C ALA A 37 -17.00 -2.10 -6.16
N GLY A 38 -16.19 -1.53 -7.07
CA GLY A 38 -15.91 -0.09 -7.13
C GLY A 38 -14.49 0.31 -6.74
N TYR A 39 -13.63 -0.62 -6.36
CA TYR A 39 -12.21 -0.30 -6.14
C TYR A 39 -11.56 0.22 -7.42
N ARG A 40 -10.72 1.23 -7.27
CA ARG A 40 -9.97 1.83 -8.38
C ARG A 40 -8.46 1.86 -8.13
N LEU A 41 -8.00 1.57 -6.91
CA LEU A 41 -6.60 1.37 -6.56
C LEU A 41 -6.35 -0.12 -6.29
N ILE A 42 -5.37 -0.71 -6.99
CA ILE A 42 -4.93 -2.10 -6.81
C ILE A 42 -3.44 -2.09 -6.48
N ASP A 43 -3.07 -2.73 -5.37
CA ASP A 43 -1.70 -2.81 -4.88
C ASP A 43 -1.15 -4.22 -4.99
N THR A 44 -0.06 -4.35 -5.73
CA THR A 44 0.75 -5.58 -5.84
C THR A 44 2.24 -5.28 -5.61
N ALA A 45 3.11 -6.25 -5.86
CA ALA A 45 4.57 -6.11 -5.78
C ALA A 45 5.25 -7.24 -6.55
N ALA A 46 6.48 -6.99 -7.01
CA ALA A 46 7.31 -8.02 -7.64
C ALA A 46 7.49 -9.26 -6.74
N SER A 47 7.68 -9.04 -5.42
CA SER A 47 7.86 -10.12 -4.45
C SER A 47 6.60 -10.92 -4.12
N TYR A 48 5.41 -10.46 -4.55
CA TYR A 48 4.17 -11.22 -4.39
C TYR A 48 4.01 -12.29 -5.47
N THR A 49 4.76 -12.17 -6.56
CA THR A 49 4.76 -13.10 -7.71
C THR A 49 3.39 -13.25 -8.40
N ASN A 50 2.55 -12.21 -8.31
CA ASN A 50 1.19 -12.18 -8.85
C ASN A 50 0.89 -10.93 -9.71
N GLU A 51 1.93 -10.19 -10.14
CA GLU A 51 1.77 -9.00 -11.00
C GLU A 51 1.06 -9.34 -12.33
N ASP A 52 1.32 -10.51 -12.88
CA ASP A 52 0.68 -11.01 -14.11
C ASP A 52 -0.82 -11.24 -13.92
N ALA A 53 -1.24 -11.84 -12.81
CA ALA A 53 -2.65 -12.05 -12.48
C ALA A 53 -3.39 -10.72 -12.26
N VAL A 54 -2.76 -9.76 -11.59
CA VAL A 54 -3.30 -8.41 -11.45
C VAL A 54 -3.47 -7.73 -12.80
N GLY A 55 -2.45 -7.77 -13.65
CA GLY A 55 -2.51 -7.20 -14.99
C GLY A 55 -3.58 -7.84 -15.87
N GLU A 56 -3.77 -9.15 -15.77
CA GLU A 56 -4.83 -9.87 -16.48
C GLU A 56 -6.22 -9.40 -16.02
N ALA A 57 -6.47 -9.31 -14.72
CA ALA A 57 -7.73 -8.81 -14.17
C ALA A 57 -8.04 -7.37 -14.60
N VAL A 58 -7.03 -6.51 -14.61
CA VAL A 58 -7.15 -5.11 -15.08
C VAL A 58 -7.56 -5.07 -16.56
N ARG A 59 -6.86 -5.81 -17.41
CA ARG A 59 -7.19 -5.88 -18.85
C ARG A 59 -8.56 -6.48 -19.10
N GLU A 60 -8.97 -7.48 -18.31
CA GLU A 60 -10.29 -8.07 -18.37
C GLU A 60 -11.38 -7.06 -18.00
N ALA A 61 -11.22 -6.33 -16.89
CA ALA A 61 -12.16 -5.31 -16.46
C ALA A 61 -12.35 -4.20 -17.52
N ILE A 62 -11.26 -3.78 -18.17
CA ILE A 62 -11.31 -2.80 -19.27
C ILE A 62 -12.03 -3.38 -20.49
N ARG A 63 -11.70 -4.61 -20.88
CA ARG A 63 -12.34 -5.28 -22.03
C ARG A 63 -13.84 -5.50 -21.81
N GLU A 64 -14.26 -5.77 -20.59
CA GLU A 64 -15.67 -5.92 -20.21
C GLU A 64 -16.41 -4.58 -20.04
N GLY A 65 -15.71 -3.44 -20.16
CA GLY A 65 -16.29 -2.12 -20.05
C GLY A 65 -16.68 -1.74 -18.61
N ILE A 66 -16.10 -2.38 -17.58
CA ILE A 66 -16.34 -2.07 -16.18
C ILE A 66 -15.69 -0.74 -15.80
N CYS A 67 -14.53 -0.45 -16.34
CA CYS A 67 -13.78 0.80 -16.16
C CYS A 67 -12.82 1.03 -17.33
N THR A 68 -12.26 2.24 -17.42
CA THR A 68 -11.15 2.56 -18.33
C THR A 68 -9.80 2.42 -17.58
N ARG A 69 -8.69 2.43 -18.34
CA ARG A 69 -7.34 2.39 -17.73
C ARG A 69 -7.06 3.62 -16.86
N GLU A 70 -7.55 4.78 -17.29
CA GLU A 70 -7.35 6.06 -16.62
C GLU A 70 -8.13 6.18 -15.31
N GLU A 71 -9.19 5.39 -15.13
CA GLU A 71 -9.92 5.31 -13.88
C GLU A 71 -9.21 4.44 -12.83
N LEU A 72 -8.25 3.61 -13.24
CA LEU A 72 -7.52 2.70 -12.37
C LEU A 72 -6.19 3.30 -11.92
N PHE A 73 -5.86 3.05 -10.67
CA PHE A 73 -4.59 3.40 -10.04
C PHE A 73 -3.86 2.10 -9.64
N ILE A 74 -2.85 1.71 -10.39
CA ILE A 74 -2.14 0.44 -10.21
C ILE A 74 -0.78 0.69 -9.58
N THR A 75 -0.55 0.08 -8.41
CA THR A 75 0.71 0.14 -7.67
C THR A 75 1.45 -1.18 -7.75
N SER A 76 2.75 -1.13 -8.03
CA SER A 76 3.67 -2.25 -7.78
C SER A 76 4.92 -1.78 -7.04
N LYS A 77 5.82 -2.71 -6.69
CA LYS A 77 6.98 -2.42 -5.83
C LYS A 77 8.20 -3.22 -6.27
N MET A 78 9.36 -2.54 -6.27
CA MET A 78 10.66 -3.17 -6.54
C MET A 78 11.14 -3.94 -5.31
N TRP A 79 11.56 -5.18 -5.50
CA TRP A 79 12.13 -5.98 -4.43
C TRP A 79 13.62 -5.67 -4.19
N VAL A 80 14.09 -5.90 -2.97
CA VAL A 80 15.48 -5.60 -2.55
C VAL A 80 16.52 -6.29 -3.43
N GLN A 81 16.24 -7.48 -3.96
CA GLN A 81 17.13 -8.19 -4.89
C GLN A 81 17.56 -7.33 -6.08
N ASP A 82 16.67 -6.47 -6.56
CA ASP A 82 16.90 -5.62 -7.74
C ASP A 82 17.43 -4.23 -7.39
N MET A 83 17.52 -3.91 -6.11
CA MET A 83 18.11 -2.67 -5.59
C MET A 83 19.63 -2.82 -5.38
N LYS A 84 20.35 -3.39 -6.35
CA LYS A 84 21.82 -3.53 -6.31
C LYS A 84 22.52 -2.32 -6.90
N ASP A 85 21.96 -1.81 -7.98
CA ASP A 85 22.47 -0.74 -8.80
C ASP A 85 21.38 -0.18 -9.71
N TYR A 86 21.69 0.89 -10.42
CA TYR A 86 20.79 1.56 -11.35
C TYR A 86 20.26 0.63 -12.46
N ASP A 87 21.14 -0.17 -13.08
CA ASP A 87 20.78 -1.01 -14.24
C ASP A 87 19.86 -2.17 -13.82
N SER A 88 20.10 -2.78 -12.66
CA SER A 88 19.23 -3.80 -12.09
C SER A 88 17.84 -3.24 -11.79
N ALA A 89 17.78 -2.05 -11.19
CA ALA A 89 16.52 -1.37 -10.90
C ALA A 89 15.74 -1.01 -12.18
N LYS A 90 16.41 -0.53 -13.21
CA LYS A 90 15.80 -0.24 -14.50
C LYS A 90 15.18 -1.48 -15.13
N LYS A 91 15.88 -2.62 -15.08
CA LYS A 91 15.37 -3.90 -15.56
C LYS A 91 14.15 -4.37 -14.74
N ALA A 92 14.15 -4.16 -13.43
CA ALA A 92 13.03 -4.52 -12.57
C ALA A 92 11.77 -3.72 -12.89
N ILE A 93 11.90 -2.43 -13.21
CA ILE A 93 10.78 -1.59 -13.66
C ILE A 93 10.19 -2.14 -14.97
N ASP A 94 11.03 -2.41 -15.96
CA ASP A 94 10.60 -2.95 -17.23
C ASP A 94 9.96 -4.34 -17.05
N ALA A 95 10.50 -5.19 -16.16
CA ALA A 95 9.92 -6.50 -15.84
C ALA A 95 8.54 -6.40 -15.19
N SER A 96 8.30 -5.43 -14.29
CA SER A 96 6.98 -5.20 -13.71
C SER A 96 5.97 -4.73 -14.73
N LEU A 97 6.36 -3.86 -15.66
CA LEU A 97 5.51 -3.44 -16.78
C LEU A 97 5.18 -4.61 -17.72
N GLU A 98 6.16 -5.45 -18.05
CA GLU A 98 5.96 -6.63 -18.89
C GLU A 98 5.02 -7.64 -18.22
N LYS A 99 5.23 -7.97 -16.94
CA LYS A 99 4.39 -8.91 -16.19
C LYS A 99 2.95 -8.43 -16.07
N THR A 100 2.73 -7.17 -15.75
CA THR A 100 1.37 -6.61 -15.70
C THR A 100 0.77 -6.44 -17.09
N GLY A 101 1.59 -6.32 -18.13
CA GLY A 101 1.16 -6.03 -19.50
C GLY A 101 0.52 -4.65 -19.62
N LEU A 102 0.96 -3.69 -18.80
CA LEU A 102 0.49 -2.31 -18.79
C LEU A 102 1.56 -1.39 -19.40
N GLU A 103 1.11 -0.33 -20.08
CA GLU A 103 2.01 0.67 -20.66
C GLU A 103 2.68 1.54 -19.59
N TYR A 104 2.00 1.74 -18.46
CA TYR A 104 2.50 2.50 -17.32
C TYR A 104 1.93 1.95 -16.01
N LEU A 105 2.63 2.22 -14.90
CA LEU A 105 2.13 2.06 -13.55
C LEU A 105 1.81 3.44 -12.95
N ASP A 106 0.74 3.53 -12.17
CA ASP A 106 0.35 4.80 -11.54
C ASP A 106 1.27 5.14 -10.37
N LEU A 107 1.73 4.12 -9.64
CA LEU A 107 2.69 4.27 -8.55
C LEU A 107 3.66 3.08 -8.53
N TYR A 108 4.94 3.38 -8.36
CA TYR A 108 5.96 2.37 -8.13
C TYR A 108 6.76 2.68 -6.88
N LEU A 109 6.95 1.69 -6.01
CA LEU A 109 7.57 1.87 -4.71
C LEU A 109 8.88 1.08 -4.58
N LEU A 110 9.86 1.63 -3.88
CA LEU A 110 10.90 0.80 -3.24
C LEU A 110 10.23 0.02 -2.11
N HIS A 111 10.27 -1.31 -2.15
CA HIS A 111 9.50 -2.15 -1.22
C HIS A 111 10.04 -2.12 0.22
N GLN A 112 11.34 -1.94 0.38
CA GLN A 112 12.04 -1.91 1.66
C GLN A 112 13.16 -0.86 1.63
N ALA A 113 13.47 -0.27 2.78
CA ALA A 113 14.62 0.61 2.95
C ALA A 113 15.93 -0.21 3.15
N MET A 114 16.28 -1.02 2.15
CA MET A 114 17.41 -1.96 2.15
C MET A 114 18.06 -2.03 0.77
N GLY A 115 19.31 -2.44 0.71
CA GLY A 115 20.08 -2.46 -0.54
C GLY A 115 20.54 -1.07 -0.95
N ASP A 116 20.93 -0.90 -2.21
CA ASP A 116 21.28 0.42 -2.78
C ASP A 116 20.01 1.12 -3.31
N TYR A 117 19.12 1.45 -2.38
CA TYR A 117 17.86 2.12 -2.73
C TYR A 117 18.05 3.52 -3.30
N PHE A 118 19.18 4.18 -3.12
CA PHE A 118 19.47 5.46 -3.75
C PHE A 118 19.66 5.31 -5.26
N SER A 119 20.50 4.36 -5.70
CA SER A 119 20.67 4.08 -7.13
C SER A 119 19.40 3.54 -7.77
N ALA A 120 18.66 2.69 -7.06
CA ALA A 120 17.37 2.18 -7.50
C ALA A 120 16.35 3.31 -7.71
N TYR A 121 16.30 4.27 -6.79
CA TYR A 121 15.37 5.39 -6.89
C TYR A 121 15.70 6.32 -8.07
N ARG A 122 16.98 6.52 -8.39
CA ARG A 122 17.38 7.26 -9.61
C ARG A 122 16.82 6.62 -10.88
N ALA A 123 16.84 5.29 -10.97
CA ALA A 123 16.19 4.60 -12.09
C ALA A 123 14.67 4.84 -12.12
N MET A 124 14.04 4.92 -10.95
CA MET A 124 12.61 5.25 -10.84
C MET A 124 12.35 6.72 -11.24
N GLU A 125 13.20 7.66 -10.86
CA GLU A 125 13.12 9.08 -11.28
C GLU A 125 13.20 9.23 -12.80
N ASP A 126 14.08 8.49 -13.46
CA ASP A 126 14.19 8.49 -14.92
C ASP A 126 12.95 7.84 -15.57
N ALA A 127 12.49 6.71 -15.07
CA ALA A 127 11.26 6.07 -15.56
C ALA A 127 10.01 6.96 -15.36
N TYR A 128 9.98 7.76 -14.29
CA TYR A 128 8.95 8.79 -14.07
C TYR A 128 9.00 9.88 -15.16
N LYS A 129 10.20 10.40 -15.45
CA LYS A 129 10.40 11.39 -16.53
C LYS A 129 10.07 10.84 -17.90
N GLU A 130 10.29 9.54 -18.13
CA GLU A 130 9.92 8.82 -19.37
C GLU A 130 8.41 8.53 -19.45
N GLY A 131 7.64 8.74 -18.38
CA GLY A 131 6.19 8.49 -18.33
C GLY A 131 5.79 7.03 -18.09
N LYS A 132 6.74 6.14 -17.87
CA LYS A 132 6.49 4.74 -17.48
C LYS A 132 5.85 4.61 -16.10
N LEU A 133 6.19 5.53 -15.19
CA LEU A 133 5.67 5.63 -13.83
C LEU A 133 5.01 7.00 -13.65
N LYS A 134 3.76 7.04 -13.21
CA LYS A 134 3.01 8.30 -13.02
C LYS A 134 3.30 8.94 -11.66
N ALA A 135 3.71 8.16 -10.68
CA ALA A 135 4.23 8.58 -9.39
C ALA A 135 5.25 7.56 -8.91
N ILE A 136 6.19 8.00 -8.09
CA ILE A 136 7.19 7.17 -7.45
C ILE A 136 7.20 7.40 -5.94
N GLY A 137 7.53 6.38 -5.19
CA GLY A 137 7.53 6.45 -3.73
C GLY A 137 8.34 5.33 -3.09
N VAL A 138 8.11 5.18 -1.81
CA VAL A 138 8.84 4.24 -0.97
C VAL A 138 7.88 3.45 -0.08
N SER A 139 8.38 2.39 0.53
CA SER A 139 7.66 1.60 1.52
C SER A 139 8.60 1.22 2.66
N ASN A 140 8.09 1.27 3.90
CA ASN A 140 8.85 0.96 5.11
C ASN A 140 10.06 1.87 5.37
N PHE A 141 9.99 3.12 4.93
CA PHE A 141 10.96 4.16 5.27
C PHE A 141 10.50 4.85 6.57
N TYR A 142 11.18 4.51 7.67
CA TYR A 142 10.92 5.13 8.96
C TYR A 142 11.43 6.57 9.01
N PRO A 143 10.97 7.42 9.95
CA PRO A 143 11.21 8.87 9.93
C PRO A 143 12.66 9.27 9.68
N HIS A 144 13.62 8.71 10.42
CA HIS A 144 15.05 9.07 10.24
C HIS A 144 15.59 8.67 8.87
N THR A 145 15.19 7.52 8.33
CA THR A 145 15.58 7.06 7.00
C THR A 145 14.90 7.90 5.92
N LEU A 146 13.62 8.23 6.09
CA LEU A 146 12.85 9.04 5.15
C LEU A 146 13.43 10.46 5.02
N VAL A 147 13.72 11.11 6.15
CA VAL A 147 14.33 12.45 6.17
C VAL A 147 15.67 12.46 5.45
N ASN A 148 16.56 11.50 5.77
CA ASN A 148 17.82 11.36 5.06
C ASN A 148 17.65 11.11 3.56
N PHE A 149 16.71 10.24 3.20
CA PHE A 149 16.41 9.93 1.81
C PHE A 149 15.94 11.16 1.03
N CYS A 150 14.99 11.91 1.57
CA CYS A 150 14.48 13.14 0.96
C CYS A 150 15.55 14.23 0.80
N SER A 151 16.61 14.22 1.61
CA SER A 151 17.70 15.18 1.48
C SER A 151 18.64 14.93 0.28
N VAL A 152 18.55 13.74 -0.34
CA VAL A 152 19.47 13.28 -1.40
C VAL A 152 18.79 13.15 -2.76
N VAL A 153 17.53 12.72 -2.78
CA VAL A 153 16.80 12.43 -4.02
C VAL A 153 16.34 13.70 -4.74
N GLU A 154 16.24 13.63 -6.06
CA GLU A 154 15.75 14.75 -6.89
C GLU A 154 14.24 14.94 -6.76
N ILE A 155 13.50 13.82 -6.79
CA ILE A 155 12.04 13.80 -6.71
C ILE A 155 11.61 13.27 -5.35
N THR A 156 10.97 14.11 -4.54
CA THR A 156 10.40 13.68 -3.26
C THR A 156 9.40 12.55 -3.47
N PRO A 157 9.46 11.45 -2.68
CA PRO A 157 8.48 10.38 -2.78
C PRO A 157 7.04 10.90 -2.69
N ALA A 158 6.17 10.43 -3.57
CA ALA A 158 4.75 10.81 -3.53
C ALA A 158 4.01 10.06 -2.41
N VAL A 159 4.44 8.84 -2.11
CA VAL A 159 3.81 7.93 -1.13
C VAL A 159 4.90 7.26 -0.29
N ASN A 160 4.62 7.06 1.00
CA ASN A 160 5.33 6.10 1.84
C ASN A 160 4.32 5.09 2.40
N GLN A 161 4.41 3.84 1.94
CA GLN A 161 3.53 2.77 2.37
C GLN A 161 4.14 2.06 3.60
N VAL A 162 3.47 2.16 4.75
CA VAL A 162 3.96 1.65 6.03
C VAL A 162 2.90 0.84 6.76
N GLU A 163 3.30 0.05 7.75
CA GLU A 163 2.35 -0.62 8.64
C GLU A 163 1.58 0.43 9.45
N LEU A 164 0.25 0.46 9.32
CA LEU A 164 -0.61 1.38 10.05
C LEU A 164 -1.96 0.73 10.38
N HIS A 165 -2.22 0.61 11.66
CA HIS A 165 -3.47 0.09 12.23
C HIS A 165 -3.61 0.58 13.69
N PRO A 166 -4.75 0.39 14.37
CA PRO A 166 -4.96 0.90 15.72
C PRO A 166 -3.92 0.48 16.78
N PHE A 167 -3.23 -0.63 16.57
CA PHE A 167 -2.19 -1.14 17.49
C PHE A 167 -0.77 -0.67 17.14
N PHE A 168 -0.62 -0.02 16.00
CA PHE A 168 0.63 0.63 15.56
C PHE A 168 0.29 1.88 14.76
N THR A 169 0.06 2.97 15.45
CA THR A 169 -0.55 4.18 14.89
C THR A 169 0.44 5.15 14.24
N GLN A 170 1.72 5.04 14.56
CA GLN A 170 2.85 5.80 14.00
C GLN A 170 2.62 7.33 13.88
N PRO A 171 2.24 8.05 14.94
CA PRO A 171 1.90 9.47 14.84
C PRO A 171 3.09 10.31 14.36
N HIS A 172 4.30 10.03 14.84
CA HIS A 172 5.51 10.76 14.40
C HIS A 172 5.85 10.50 12.92
N ALA A 173 5.62 9.27 12.43
CA ALA A 173 5.82 8.98 11.01
C ALA A 173 4.84 9.77 10.12
N LEU A 174 3.59 9.88 10.55
CA LEU A 174 2.58 10.69 9.84
C LEU A 174 2.93 12.17 9.85
N GLU A 175 3.42 12.69 10.98
CA GLU A 175 3.87 14.08 11.10
C GLU A 175 5.00 14.38 10.10
N ILE A 176 6.03 13.54 10.05
CA ILE A 176 7.15 13.69 9.10
C ILE A 176 6.67 13.56 7.64
N MET A 177 5.84 12.56 7.33
CA MET A 177 5.29 12.44 5.98
C MET A 177 4.50 13.67 5.56
N ASN A 178 3.70 14.24 6.46
CA ASN A 178 2.94 15.46 6.20
C ASN A 178 3.85 16.68 5.97
N GLU A 179 4.93 16.82 6.76
CA GLU A 179 5.93 17.89 6.59
C GLU A 179 6.56 17.86 5.19
N TYR A 180 6.84 16.67 4.66
CA TYR A 180 7.41 16.48 3.33
C TYR A 180 6.36 16.38 2.21
N HIS A 181 5.08 16.55 2.51
CA HIS A 181 3.96 16.34 1.58
C HIS A 181 3.93 14.96 0.93
N ILE A 182 4.30 13.93 1.71
CA ILE A 182 4.29 12.53 1.32
C ILE A 182 3.00 11.89 1.81
N GLN A 183 2.24 11.28 0.91
CA GLN A 183 1.00 10.58 1.26
C GLN A 183 1.32 9.30 2.03
N ALA A 184 0.73 9.16 3.22
CA ALA A 184 0.79 7.92 3.98
C ALA A 184 -0.19 6.88 3.40
N GLU A 185 0.28 5.66 3.23
CA GLU A 185 -0.53 4.50 2.84
C GLU A 185 -0.31 3.35 3.82
N ALA A 186 -1.39 2.74 4.29
CA ALA A 186 -1.37 1.69 5.30
C ALA A 186 -1.39 0.29 4.68
N TRP A 187 -0.30 -0.46 4.81
CA TRP A 187 -0.38 -1.89 4.67
C TRP A 187 -0.82 -2.53 6.00
N ALA A 188 -1.48 -3.70 5.93
CA ALA A 188 -2.14 -4.36 7.06
C ALA A 188 -3.06 -3.44 7.88
N PRO A 189 -3.97 -2.66 7.25
CA PRO A 189 -4.81 -1.71 7.97
C PRO A 189 -5.75 -2.38 8.99
N LEU A 190 -5.98 -3.69 8.85
CA LEU A 190 -6.76 -4.55 9.76
C LEU A 190 -5.88 -5.33 10.76
N GLY A 191 -4.62 -4.94 10.96
CA GLY A 191 -3.69 -5.59 11.89
C GLY A 191 -3.14 -6.95 11.42
N GLY A 192 -3.39 -7.36 10.18
CA GLY A 192 -2.83 -8.58 9.59
C GLY A 192 -3.19 -9.89 10.31
N GLY A 193 -4.35 -9.96 10.96
CA GLY A 193 -4.80 -11.11 11.74
C GLY A 193 -4.11 -11.27 13.10
N ARG A 194 -3.44 -10.23 13.56
CA ARG A 194 -2.74 -10.17 14.85
C ARG A 194 -3.52 -9.31 15.84
N TYR A 195 -3.08 -9.29 17.09
CA TYR A 195 -3.59 -8.42 18.19
C TYR A 195 -5.02 -8.72 18.64
N ASP A 196 -5.64 -9.80 18.17
CA ASP A 196 -7.03 -10.13 18.49
C ASP A 196 -7.99 -8.95 18.24
N ALA A 197 -7.72 -8.19 17.15
CA ALA A 197 -8.41 -6.95 16.83
C ALA A 197 -9.95 -7.12 16.78
N PHE A 198 -10.42 -8.23 16.25
CA PHE A 198 -11.85 -8.51 16.08
C PHE A 198 -12.58 -8.91 17.39
N ASN A 199 -11.85 -9.10 18.49
CA ASN A 199 -12.39 -9.29 19.83
C ASN A 199 -12.09 -8.10 20.77
N ASN A 200 -11.53 -7.00 20.24
CA ASN A 200 -11.24 -5.83 21.05
C ASN A 200 -12.53 -5.10 21.44
N GLU A 201 -12.77 -4.92 22.73
CA GLU A 201 -14.00 -4.34 23.26
C GLU A 201 -14.23 -2.90 22.78
N VAL A 202 -13.18 -2.07 22.72
CA VAL A 202 -13.29 -0.66 22.28
C VAL A 202 -13.74 -0.61 20.82
N LEU A 203 -13.11 -1.41 19.94
CA LEU A 203 -13.48 -1.47 18.51
C LEU A 203 -14.89 -2.03 18.33
N LYS A 204 -15.27 -3.02 19.15
CA LYS A 204 -16.59 -3.63 19.12
C LYS A 204 -17.70 -2.65 19.52
N GLU A 205 -17.54 -1.93 20.63
CA GLU A 205 -18.50 -0.93 21.09
C GLU A 205 -18.73 0.17 20.04
N ILE A 206 -17.64 0.67 19.42
CA ILE A 206 -17.72 1.67 18.35
C ILE A 206 -18.41 1.09 17.12
N ALA A 207 -18.09 -0.14 16.72
CA ALA A 207 -18.68 -0.82 15.59
C ALA A 207 -20.20 -1.01 15.77
N GLU A 208 -20.63 -1.46 16.96
CA GLU A 208 -22.06 -1.63 17.29
C GLU A 208 -22.81 -0.28 17.25
N LYS A 209 -22.22 0.80 17.77
CA LYS A 209 -22.80 2.14 17.74
C LYS A 209 -23.07 2.64 16.34
N HIS A 210 -22.18 2.35 15.39
CA HIS A 210 -22.31 2.75 13.99
C HIS A 210 -23.03 1.70 13.11
N ASN A 211 -23.42 0.56 13.66
CA ASN A 211 -23.95 -0.59 12.91
C ASN A 211 -23.01 -1.01 11.76
N LYS A 212 -21.69 -1.05 12.07
CA LYS A 212 -20.62 -1.43 11.16
C LYS A 212 -19.81 -2.59 11.74
N SER A 213 -19.00 -3.23 10.92
CA SER A 213 -18.02 -4.21 11.39
C SER A 213 -16.78 -3.53 12.00
N ILE A 214 -16.05 -4.28 12.83
CA ILE A 214 -14.75 -3.81 13.36
C ILE A 214 -13.79 -3.47 12.23
N GLY A 215 -13.79 -4.27 11.14
CA GLY A 215 -12.97 -3.99 9.96
C GLY A 215 -13.28 -2.64 9.34
N GLN A 216 -14.55 -2.33 9.16
CA GLN A 216 -14.99 -1.03 8.63
C GLN A 216 -14.58 0.12 9.55
N VAL A 217 -14.68 -0.03 10.87
CA VAL A 217 -14.24 0.98 11.85
C VAL A 217 -12.73 1.23 11.74
N MET A 218 -11.92 0.17 11.65
CA MET A 218 -10.46 0.30 11.52
C MET A 218 -10.05 0.98 10.20
N LEU A 219 -10.72 0.66 9.10
CA LEU A 219 -10.49 1.32 7.81
C LEU A 219 -10.92 2.79 7.87
N ARG A 220 -12.11 3.07 8.40
CA ARG A 220 -12.62 4.44 8.54
C ARG A 220 -11.70 5.31 9.40
N TRP A 221 -11.19 4.78 10.50
CA TRP A 221 -10.22 5.46 11.36
C TRP A 221 -8.96 5.88 10.58
N ASN A 222 -8.41 5.02 9.73
CA ASN A 222 -7.26 5.36 8.91
C ASN A 222 -7.60 6.45 7.87
N VAL A 223 -8.69 6.32 7.11
CA VAL A 223 -9.03 7.31 6.08
C VAL A 223 -9.38 8.68 6.67
N GLN A 224 -9.97 8.74 7.88
CA GLN A 224 -10.20 10.00 8.58
C GLN A 224 -8.91 10.68 9.08
N ARG A 225 -7.82 9.93 9.21
CA ARG A 225 -6.46 10.46 9.46
C ARG A 225 -5.74 10.90 8.17
N GLY A 226 -6.40 10.84 7.02
CA GLY A 226 -5.80 11.12 5.71
C GLY A 226 -4.88 10.00 5.20
N VAL A 227 -5.02 8.78 5.71
CA VAL A 227 -4.20 7.62 5.34
C VAL A 227 -4.95 6.78 4.30
N VAL A 228 -4.29 6.47 3.19
CA VAL A 228 -4.79 5.52 2.20
C VAL A 228 -4.74 4.11 2.78
N VAL A 229 -5.76 3.29 2.54
CA VAL A 229 -5.83 1.91 3.03
C VAL A 229 -5.91 0.90 1.91
N ILE A 230 -5.25 -0.24 2.06
CA ILE A 230 -5.22 -1.34 1.09
C ILE A 230 -5.57 -2.67 1.76
N PRO A 231 -6.80 -2.83 2.27
CA PRO A 231 -7.24 -4.12 2.81
C PRO A 231 -7.18 -5.21 1.75
N LYS A 232 -6.99 -6.45 2.19
CA LYS A 232 -6.93 -7.64 1.34
C LYS A 232 -8.02 -8.63 1.73
N SER A 233 -8.71 -9.19 0.77
CA SER A 233 -9.60 -10.33 0.94
C SER A 233 -9.72 -11.14 -0.35
N THR A 234 -9.98 -12.45 -0.23
CA THR A 234 -10.39 -13.31 -1.35
C THR A 234 -11.89 -13.67 -1.29
N HIS A 235 -12.60 -13.15 -0.30
CA HIS A 235 -14.04 -13.35 -0.11
C HIS A 235 -14.82 -12.13 -0.61
N VAL A 236 -15.72 -12.34 -1.55
CA VAL A 236 -16.48 -11.27 -2.23
C VAL A 236 -17.27 -10.41 -1.24
N GLU A 237 -17.89 -11.02 -0.23
CA GLU A 237 -18.64 -10.29 0.81
C GLU A 237 -17.74 -9.33 1.59
N ARG A 238 -16.53 -9.77 1.97
CA ARG A 238 -15.56 -8.91 2.67
C ARG A 238 -14.97 -7.83 1.77
N ILE A 239 -14.80 -8.13 0.47
CA ILE A 239 -14.37 -7.13 -0.51
C ILE A 239 -15.38 -5.98 -0.55
N LYS A 240 -16.67 -6.30 -0.61
CA LYS A 240 -17.76 -5.31 -0.61
C LYS A 240 -17.90 -4.60 0.74
N GLU A 241 -17.83 -5.36 1.85
CA GLU A 241 -17.89 -4.81 3.21
C GLU A 241 -16.80 -3.78 3.48
N ASN A 242 -15.55 -4.09 3.12
CA ASN A 242 -14.43 -3.18 3.30
C ASN A 242 -14.64 -1.87 2.54
N MET A 243 -15.28 -1.90 1.37
CA MET A 243 -15.58 -0.71 0.55
C MET A 243 -16.69 0.17 1.16
N ASP A 244 -17.54 -0.39 2.02
CA ASP A 244 -18.69 0.29 2.61
C ASP A 244 -18.32 1.06 3.90
N ILE A 245 -17.42 2.04 3.76
CA ILE A 245 -16.89 2.83 4.89
C ILE A 245 -17.16 4.34 4.77
N TRP A 246 -17.91 4.77 3.75
CA TRP A 246 -18.05 6.20 3.42
C TRP A 246 -19.34 6.83 3.93
N ASP A 247 -20.28 6.06 4.46
CA ASP A 247 -21.60 6.46 4.91
C ASP A 247 -21.68 6.81 6.42
N PHE A 248 -20.56 6.70 7.15
CA PHE A 248 -20.47 7.05 8.57
C PHE A 248 -19.18 7.82 8.89
N THR A 249 -19.15 8.48 10.03
CA THR A 249 -18.00 9.25 10.50
C THR A 249 -17.77 8.95 11.98
N LEU A 250 -16.53 8.65 12.34
CA LEU A 250 -16.10 8.51 13.73
C LEU A 250 -15.95 9.89 14.36
N SER A 251 -16.45 10.06 15.59
CA SER A 251 -16.27 11.28 16.38
C SER A 251 -14.80 11.45 16.81
N GLU A 252 -14.43 12.66 17.23
CA GLU A 252 -13.08 12.92 17.78
C GLU A 252 -12.76 12.03 18.99
N GLU A 253 -13.76 11.78 19.84
CA GLU A 253 -13.62 10.88 20.99
C GLU A 253 -13.36 9.43 20.53
N GLU A 254 -14.12 8.91 19.57
CA GLU A 254 -13.92 7.58 19.00
C GLU A 254 -12.56 7.45 18.31
N MET A 255 -12.15 8.47 17.57
CA MET A 255 -10.81 8.54 16.97
C MET A 255 -9.72 8.47 18.02
N HIS A 256 -9.90 9.16 19.15
CA HIS A 256 -8.96 9.13 20.27
C HIS A 256 -8.95 7.77 20.97
N GLN A 257 -10.12 7.19 21.23
CA GLN A 257 -10.24 5.85 21.85
C GLN A 257 -9.53 4.79 21.01
N ILE A 258 -9.73 4.80 19.69
CA ILE A 258 -9.06 3.86 18.78
C ILE A 258 -7.55 4.11 18.80
N SER A 259 -7.10 5.36 18.72
CA SER A 259 -5.68 5.71 18.75
C SER A 259 -4.99 5.33 20.05
N SER A 260 -5.73 5.25 21.16
CA SER A 260 -5.22 4.84 22.47
C SER A 260 -4.92 3.33 22.58
N LEU A 261 -5.31 2.54 21.58
CA LEU A 261 -4.95 1.12 21.48
C LEU A 261 -3.50 0.91 21.02
N ASP A 262 -2.79 1.98 20.69
CA ASP A 262 -1.41 1.95 20.19
C ASP A 262 -0.47 1.22 21.17
N LYS A 263 0.28 0.28 20.64
CA LYS A 263 1.33 -0.47 21.35
C LYS A 263 2.73 0.02 21.00
N GLY A 264 2.83 1.09 20.24
CA GLY A 264 4.10 1.59 19.72
C GLY A 264 4.86 0.50 18.97
N TYR A 265 6.16 0.49 19.11
CA TYR A 265 7.04 -0.45 18.39
C TYR A 265 6.77 -1.94 18.67
N VAL A 266 6.20 -2.26 19.83
CA VAL A 266 5.81 -3.63 20.19
C VAL A 266 4.60 -4.08 19.36
N GLY A 267 3.83 -3.11 18.87
CA GLY A 267 2.68 -3.33 18.00
C GLY A 267 3.03 -3.62 16.53
N THR A 268 4.28 -3.50 16.08
CA THR A 268 4.61 -3.82 14.69
C THR A 268 4.59 -5.33 14.44
N ALA A 269 4.02 -5.70 13.30
CA ALA A 269 4.05 -7.07 12.79
C ALA A 269 5.44 -7.46 12.29
N VAL A 270 6.19 -6.48 11.79
CA VAL A 270 7.50 -6.68 11.15
C VAL A 270 8.52 -5.76 11.79
N LYS A 271 9.54 -6.35 12.39
CA LYS A 271 10.62 -5.62 13.06
C LYS A 271 11.73 -5.26 12.07
N HIS A 272 11.56 -4.19 11.30
CA HIS A 272 12.52 -3.75 10.28
C HIS A 272 13.91 -3.42 10.81
N PHE A 273 14.06 -3.19 12.12
CA PHE A 273 15.36 -2.99 12.78
C PHE A 273 15.98 -4.27 13.34
N ASP A 274 15.29 -5.40 13.25
CA ASP A 274 15.84 -6.70 13.63
C ASP A 274 16.83 -7.17 12.57
N THR A 275 18.06 -7.45 12.98
CA THR A 275 19.13 -7.84 12.06
C THR A 275 18.85 -9.17 11.34
N ASP A 276 18.15 -10.10 11.98
CA ASP A 276 17.80 -11.36 11.34
C ASP A 276 16.70 -11.19 10.30
N PHE A 277 15.73 -10.28 10.56
CA PHE A 277 14.76 -9.89 9.55
C PHE A 277 15.44 -9.24 8.34
N VAL A 278 16.35 -8.30 8.57
CA VAL A 278 17.10 -7.65 7.48
C VAL A 278 17.89 -8.67 6.66
N LYS A 279 18.64 -9.58 7.31
CA LYS A 279 19.37 -10.65 6.62
C LYS A 279 18.44 -11.54 5.78
N MET A 280 17.28 -11.90 6.33
CA MET A 280 16.29 -12.71 5.63
C MET A 280 15.75 -11.98 4.38
N VAL A 281 15.39 -10.70 4.49
CA VAL A 281 14.89 -9.89 3.37
C VAL A 281 15.94 -9.73 2.27
N VAL A 282 17.18 -9.37 2.65
CA VAL A 282 18.27 -9.12 1.69
C VAL A 282 18.71 -10.40 0.96
N SER A 283 18.58 -11.56 1.62
CA SER A 283 18.92 -12.86 1.00
C SER A 283 17.80 -13.46 0.16
N ARG A 284 16.55 -12.96 0.32
CA ARG A 284 15.39 -13.52 -0.38
C ARG A 284 15.41 -13.20 -1.86
N LYS A 285 15.59 -14.22 -2.68
CA LYS A 285 15.46 -14.14 -4.13
C LYS A 285 14.01 -14.40 -4.56
N ILE A 286 13.56 -13.65 -5.57
CA ILE A 286 12.25 -13.80 -6.21
C ILE A 286 12.37 -14.19 -7.69
N HIS A 287 13.58 -14.15 -8.22
CA HIS A 287 13.97 -14.61 -9.56
C HIS A 287 15.46 -15.04 -9.57
N ASP A 288 15.95 -15.61 -10.66
CA ASP A 288 17.33 -16.06 -10.87
C ASP A 288 18.35 -14.91 -10.94
#